data_ef89d36a69c5f574c0dfe210f51aa174
#
_entry.id   ef89d36a69c5f574c0dfe210f51aa174
#
_cell.length_a   1.000
_cell.length_b   1.000
_cell.length_c   1.000
_cell.angle_alpha   90.00
_cell.angle_beta   90.00
_cell.angle_gamma   90.00
#
_symmetry.space_group_name_H-M   'P 1'
#
loop_
_entity.id
_entity.type
_entity.pdbx_description
1 polymer ?
#
loop_
_entity_poly.entity_id
_entity_poly.type
_entity_poly.pdbx_seq_one_letter_code
_entity_poly.pdbx_strand_id
1 'polypeptide(L)'
;MAFLGLKIDVCTYEGLRVGVPNLLRLLGRHAVRASFFVALGPDTSGRAIFRAFRPGFLAKMRRTSAVRIYGWRTILSGTLLPPRHAGRLTPILREILAAGHELAIHGYNHRRWQDHLHRMDEEAVREEMRRAIALYREVAGRAPQGFGAPGWQVTAASLRALDEAGFTYASDSRGLAP
;
A
#
# COMPACT_ATOMS: atom_id res chain seq x y z
N MET A 1 2.05 -30.82 -3.71
CA MET A 1 1.57 -29.81 -4.65
C MET A 1 2.06 -28.47 -4.13
N ALA A 2 2.78 -27.66 -4.92
CA ALA A 2 3.27 -26.37 -4.47
C ALA A 2 2.26 -25.29 -4.91
N PHE A 3 1.96 -24.32 -4.04
CA PHE A 3 1.12 -23.17 -4.34
C PHE A 3 1.98 -21.92 -4.36
N LEU A 4 1.76 -21.06 -5.36
CA LEU A 4 2.40 -19.76 -5.47
C LEU A 4 1.35 -18.67 -5.30
N GLY A 5 1.48 -17.84 -4.27
CA GLY A 5 0.68 -16.63 -4.07
C GLY A 5 1.38 -15.40 -4.65
N LEU A 6 0.72 -14.65 -5.51
CA LEU A 6 1.25 -13.41 -6.07
C LEU A 6 0.71 -12.21 -5.28
N LYS A 7 1.59 -11.57 -4.50
CA LYS A 7 1.30 -10.33 -3.75
C LYS A 7 1.82 -9.12 -4.51
N ILE A 8 0.97 -8.09 -4.66
CA ILE A 8 1.28 -6.84 -5.35
C ILE A 8 1.02 -5.67 -4.41
N ASP A 9 2.09 -5.03 -3.94
CA ASP A 9 2.00 -3.85 -3.08
C ASP A 9 1.92 -2.57 -3.93
N VAL A 10 0.81 -1.83 -3.78
CA VAL A 10 0.53 -0.58 -4.50
C VAL A 10 0.66 0.59 -3.53
N CYS A 11 1.86 1.18 -3.50
CA CYS A 11 2.26 2.18 -2.51
C CYS A 11 1.98 3.63 -2.92
N THR A 12 1.74 3.89 -4.21
CA THR A 12 1.64 5.25 -4.77
C THR A 12 0.40 5.45 -5.62
N TYR A 13 -0.06 6.69 -5.71
CA TYR A 13 -1.16 7.08 -6.59
C TYR A 13 -0.89 6.71 -8.06
N GLU A 14 0.32 6.96 -8.56
CA GLU A 14 0.67 6.63 -9.95
C GLU A 14 0.78 5.11 -10.16
N GLY A 15 1.26 4.36 -9.16
CA GLY A 15 1.22 2.91 -9.18
C GLY A 15 -0.19 2.37 -9.34
N LEU A 16 -1.15 2.95 -8.61
CA LEU A 16 -2.56 2.59 -8.75
C LEU A 16 -3.12 3.03 -10.12
N ARG A 17 -2.88 4.29 -10.52
CA ARG A 17 -3.46 4.88 -11.74
C ARG A 17 -2.96 4.24 -13.05
N VAL A 18 -1.68 3.90 -13.11
CA VAL A 18 -1.03 3.42 -14.34
C VAL A 18 -0.61 1.96 -14.21
N GLY A 19 0.00 1.61 -13.07
CA GLY A 19 0.55 0.28 -12.85
C GLY A 19 -0.52 -0.80 -12.78
N VAL A 20 -1.55 -0.56 -11.98
CA VAL A 20 -2.62 -1.55 -11.77
C VAL A 20 -3.36 -1.90 -13.06
N PRO A 21 -3.85 -0.97 -13.92
CA PRO A 21 -4.48 -1.35 -15.17
C PRO A 21 -3.57 -2.16 -16.11
N ASN A 22 -2.26 -1.87 -16.12
CA ASN A 22 -1.30 -2.64 -16.90
C ASN A 22 -1.14 -4.07 -16.36
N LEU A 23 -1.07 -4.22 -15.02
CA LEU A 23 -0.98 -5.52 -14.37
C LEU A 23 -2.27 -6.34 -14.56
N LEU A 24 -3.43 -5.73 -14.44
CA LEU A 24 -4.71 -6.43 -14.68
C LEU A 24 -4.78 -7.01 -16.09
N ARG A 25 -4.34 -6.24 -17.11
CA ARG A 25 -4.26 -6.74 -18.48
C ARG A 25 -3.27 -7.90 -18.63
N LEU A 26 -2.11 -7.81 -17.98
CA LEU A 26 -1.09 -8.86 -18.02
C LEU A 26 -1.59 -10.14 -17.34
N LEU A 27 -2.09 -10.00 -16.12
CA LEU A 27 -2.60 -11.12 -15.32
C LEU A 27 -3.79 -11.82 -16.02
N GLY A 28 -4.68 -11.03 -16.63
CA GLY A 28 -5.82 -11.54 -17.40
C GLY A 28 -5.37 -12.38 -18.62
N ARG A 29 -4.32 -11.95 -19.34
CA ARG A 29 -3.76 -12.73 -20.47
C ARG A 29 -3.22 -14.10 -20.05
N HIS A 30 -2.74 -14.22 -18.82
CA HIS A 30 -2.16 -15.45 -18.29
C HIS A 30 -3.08 -16.22 -17.36
N ALA A 31 -4.32 -15.77 -17.19
CA ALA A 31 -5.31 -16.33 -16.26
C ALA A 31 -4.77 -16.49 -14.82
N VAL A 32 -3.89 -15.56 -14.39
CA VAL A 32 -3.27 -15.56 -13.05
C VAL A 32 -4.03 -14.63 -12.13
N ARG A 33 -4.34 -15.11 -10.92
CA ARG A 33 -4.91 -14.28 -9.85
C ARG A 33 -3.81 -13.75 -8.93
N ALA A 34 -4.08 -12.60 -8.32
CA ALA A 34 -3.16 -11.94 -7.40
C ALA A 34 -3.92 -11.25 -6.27
N SER A 35 -3.23 -10.95 -5.18
CA SER A 35 -3.70 -10.10 -4.08
C SER A 35 -3.06 -8.72 -4.19
N PHE A 36 -3.88 -7.69 -4.40
CA PHE A 36 -3.45 -6.30 -4.48
C PHE A 36 -3.60 -5.63 -3.12
N PHE A 37 -2.50 -5.32 -2.49
CA PHE A 37 -2.43 -4.57 -1.24
C PHE A 37 -2.27 -3.09 -1.56
N VAL A 38 -3.30 -2.29 -1.32
CA VAL A 38 -3.35 -0.89 -1.77
C VAL A 38 -3.33 0.08 -0.59
N ALA A 39 -2.42 1.07 -0.65
CA ALA A 39 -2.45 2.23 0.24
C ALA A 39 -3.59 3.16 -0.17
N LEU A 40 -4.64 3.27 0.67
CA LEU A 40 -5.90 3.90 0.27
C LEU A 40 -5.96 5.41 0.50
N GLY A 41 -5.07 5.97 1.31
CA GLY A 41 -5.08 7.37 1.68
C GLY A 41 -4.23 8.27 0.77
N PRO A 42 -3.73 9.39 1.34
CA PRO A 42 -2.95 10.36 0.58
C PRO A 42 -1.57 9.83 0.22
N ASP A 43 -1.20 9.98 -1.05
CA ASP A 43 0.18 9.73 -1.51
C ASP A 43 1.09 10.88 -1.09
N THR A 44 1.84 10.66 -0.04
CA THR A 44 2.85 11.60 0.48
C THR A 44 4.28 11.14 0.16
N SER A 45 4.47 10.33 -0.88
CA SER A 45 5.75 9.72 -1.25
C SER A 45 6.84 10.76 -1.53
N GLY A 46 6.48 11.94 -2.05
CA GLY A 46 7.43 13.03 -2.27
C GLY A 46 8.13 13.50 -1.00
N ARG A 47 7.48 13.39 0.16
CA ARG A 47 8.13 13.72 1.43
C ARG A 47 9.32 12.80 1.77
N ALA A 48 9.50 11.70 1.04
CA ALA A 48 10.69 10.88 1.16
C ALA A 48 11.99 11.63 0.77
N ILE A 49 11.88 12.76 0.05
CA ILE A 49 13.03 13.61 -0.28
C ILE A 49 13.74 14.11 0.98
N PHE A 50 13.01 14.30 2.09
CA PHE A 50 13.64 14.66 3.37
C PHE A 50 14.55 13.56 3.94
N ARG A 51 14.49 12.33 3.41
CA ARG A 51 15.45 11.26 3.69
C ARG A 51 16.77 11.45 2.93
N ALA A 52 16.86 12.41 1.99
CA ALA A 52 18.09 12.69 1.25
C ALA A 52 19.26 13.07 2.17
N PHE A 53 18.96 13.61 3.36
CA PHE A 53 19.94 13.89 4.40
C PHE A 53 20.45 12.62 5.15
N ARG A 54 19.86 11.44 4.88
CA ARG A 54 20.37 10.18 5.46
C ARG A 54 21.48 9.60 4.60
N PRO A 55 22.60 9.13 5.20
CA PRO A 55 23.69 8.50 4.47
C PRO A 55 23.18 7.35 3.56
N GLY A 56 23.66 7.30 2.32
CA GLY A 56 23.32 6.25 1.35
C GLY A 56 21.97 6.42 0.61
N PHE A 57 21.09 7.34 1.03
CA PHE A 57 19.79 7.51 0.36
C PHE A 57 19.93 8.00 -1.09
N LEU A 58 20.77 9.00 -1.34
CA LEU A 58 21.03 9.52 -2.68
C LEU A 58 21.66 8.48 -3.61
N ALA A 59 22.59 7.67 -3.08
CA ALA A 59 23.19 6.56 -3.83
C ALA A 59 22.13 5.51 -4.21
N LYS A 60 21.22 5.18 -3.30
CA LYS A 60 20.09 4.29 -3.56
C LYS A 60 19.16 4.88 -4.62
N MET A 61 18.79 6.16 -4.52
CA MET A 61 17.92 6.86 -5.48
C MET A 61 18.51 6.84 -6.90
N ARG A 62 19.83 7.10 -7.02
CA ARG A 62 20.55 7.03 -8.32
C ARG A 62 20.57 5.60 -8.87
N ARG A 63 20.90 4.61 -8.04
CA ARG A 63 20.96 3.19 -8.45
C ARG A 63 19.61 2.66 -8.92
N THR A 64 18.52 3.07 -8.30
CA THR A 64 17.16 2.61 -8.64
C THR A 64 16.49 3.45 -9.70
N SER A 65 17.15 4.50 -10.24
CA SER A 65 16.51 5.44 -11.21
C SER A 65 15.13 5.88 -10.76
N ALA A 66 15.00 6.29 -9.51
CA ALA A 66 13.71 6.53 -8.84
C ALA A 66 12.78 7.49 -9.62
N VAL A 67 13.33 8.51 -10.27
CA VAL A 67 12.54 9.43 -11.12
C VAL A 67 11.90 8.69 -12.29
N ARG A 68 12.63 7.75 -12.90
CA ARG A 68 12.14 6.96 -14.04
C ARG A 68 11.06 5.96 -13.62
N ILE A 69 11.21 5.36 -12.43
CA ILE A 69 10.29 4.33 -11.91
C ILE A 69 9.02 4.95 -11.33
N TYR A 70 9.17 5.99 -10.50
CA TYR A 70 8.04 6.58 -9.77
C TYR A 70 7.41 7.80 -10.45
N GLY A 71 8.11 8.40 -11.41
CA GLY A 71 7.70 9.62 -12.08
C GLY A 71 7.90 10.87 -11.21
N TRP A 72 8.17 12.03 -11.85
CA TRP A 72 8.43 13.29 -11.17
C TRP A 72 7.26 13.79 -10.31
N ARG A 73 6.01 13.53 -10.75
CA ARG A 73 4.80 13.94 -9.99
C ARG A 73 4.67 13.20 -8.65
N THR A 74 5.07 11.93 -8.59
CA THR A 74 5.12 11.16 -7.32
C THR A 74 6.18 11.71 -6.39
N ILE A 75 7.35 12.09 -6.94
CA ILE A 75 8.45 12.67 -6.16
C ILE A 75 8.07 14.02 -5.56
N LEU A 76 7.24 14.80 -6.24
CA LEU A 76 6.75 16.08 -5.76
C LEU A 76 5.46 15.99 -4.93
N SER A 77 4.80 14.84 -4.89
CA SER A 77 3.52 14.63 -4.19
C SER A 77 3.68 14.78 -2.68
N GLY A 78 2.88 15.64 -2.08
CA GLY A 78 2.92 15.91 -0.64
C GLY A 78 4.04 16.84 -0.20
N THR A 79 4.81 17.45 -1.14
CA THR A 79 5.79 18.51 -0.90
C THR A 79 5.41 19.75 -1.70
N LEU A 80 5.89 19.89 -2.92
CA LEU A 80 5.55 21.01 -3.83
C LEU A 80 4.17 20.85 -4.46
N LEU A 81 3.67 19.62 -4.58
CA LEU A 81 2.32 19.34 -5.07
C LEU A 81 1.46 18.79 -3.93
N PRO A 82 0.15 19.11 -3.87
CA PRO A 82 -0.75 18.52 -2.89
C PRO A 82 -0.79 17.00 -3.06
N PRO A 83 -0.92 16.23 -1.97
CA PRO A 83 -1.01 14.78 -2.05
C PRO A 83 -2.30 14.37 -2.76
N ARG A 84 -2.19 13.37 -3.64
CA ARG A 84 -3.34 12.76 -4.32
C ARG A 84 -3.80 11.53 -3.56
N HIS A 85 -5.11 11.36 -3.43
CA HIS A 85 -5.70 10.25 -2.69
C HIS A 85 -6.00 9.07 -3.61
N ALA A 86 -5.51 7.89 -3.25
CA ALA A 86 -5.80 6.65 -3.96
C ALA A 86 -7.30 6.30 -3.92
N GLY A 87 -8.00 6.61 -2.83
CA GLY A 87 -9.44 6.41 -2.72
C GLY A 87 -10.28 7.15 -3.79
N ARG A 88 -9.73 8.19 -4.44
CA ARG A 88 -10.37 8.84 -5.59
C ARG A 88 -10.32 8.01 -6.87
N LEU A 89 -9.53 6.95 -6.91
CA LEU A 89 -9.44 6.01 -8.04
C LEU A 89 -10.34 4.79 -7.82
N THR A 90 -11.51 4.99 -7.20
CA THR A 90 -12.53 3.96 -6.94
C THR A 90 -12.84 3.07 -8.16
N PRO A 91 -12.95 3.58 -9.40
CA PRO A 91 -13.15 2.72 -10.56
C PRO A 91 -12.05 1.66 -10.71
N ILE A 92 -10.78 2.04 -10.58
CA ILE A 92 -9.65 1.10 -10.71
C ILE A 92 -9.65 0.07 -9.57
N LEU A 93 -9.97 0.50 -8.33
CA LEU A 93 -10.10 -0.42 -7.20
C LEU A 93 -11.21 -1.45 -7.43
N ARG A 94 -12.33 -1.03 -8.01
CA ARG A 94 -13.43 -1.94 -8.38
C ARG A 94 -13.06 -2.86 -9.54
N GLU A 95 -12.24 -2.41 -10.49
CA GLU A 95 -11.73 -3.26 -11.57
C GLU A 95 -10.88 -4.41 -11.03
N ILE A 96 -10.07 -4.20 -9.97
CA ILE A 96 -9.32 -5.28 -9.30
C ILE A 96 -10.29 -6.39 -8.86
N LEU A 97 -11.37 -6.01 -8.17
CA LEU A 97 -12.37 -6.96 -7.67
C LEU A 97 -13.15 -7.62 -8.81
N ALA A 98 -13.57 -6.85 -9.81
CA ALA A 98 -14.32 -7.36 -10.97
C ALA A 98 -13.51 -8.34 -11.81
N ALA A 99 -12.18 -8.16 -11.86
CA ALA A 99 -11.26 -9.09 -12.52
C ALA A 99 -10.99 -10.38 -11.69
N GLY A 100 -11.63 -10.54 -10.53
CA GLY A 100 -11.51 -11.72 -9.68
C GLY A 100 -10.22 -11.78 -8.87
N HIS A 101 -9.53 -10.65 -8.72
CA HIS A 101 -8.38 -10.50 -7.83
C HIS A 101 -8.82 -10.14 -6.42
N GLU A 102 -7.95 -10.36 -5.45
CA GLU A 102 -8.15 -9.87 -4.10
C GLU A 102 -7.72 -8.41 -4.01
N LEU A 103 -8.54 -7.59 -3.33
CA LEU A 103 -8.17 -6.28 -2.84
C LEU A 103 -7.95 -6.37 -1.33
N ALA A 104 -6.80 -5.92 -0.85
CA ALA A 104 -6.40 -5.87 0.54
C ALA A 104 -5.85 -4.48 0.91
N ILE A 105 -5.76 -4.19 2.20
CA ILE A 105 -5.29 -2.89 2.69
C ILE A 105 -3.77 -2.89 2.88
N HIS A 106 -3.09 -1.84 2.37
CA HIS A 106 -1.68 -1.54 2.59
C HIS A 106 -1.50 -0.25 3.40
N GLY A 107 -2.27 -0.12 4.48
CA GLY A 107 -2.37 1.07 5.30
C GLY A 107 -3.21 2.20 4.68
N TYR A 108 -3.47 3.25 5.47
CA TYR A 108 -4.07 4.49 4.98
C TYR A 108 -2.98 5.40 4.38
N ASN A 109 -2.06 5.90 5.20
CA ASN A 109 -0.92 6.66 4.72
C ASN A 109 0.35 5.80 4.78
N HIS A 110 0.73 5.21 3.64
CA HIS A 110 1.88 4.32 3.51
C HIS A 110 3.15 4.88 4.16
N ARG A 111 3.49 6.14 3.86
CA ARG A 111 4.72 6.75 4.37
C ARG A 111 4.65 7.01 5.87
N ARG A 112 3.50 7.49 6.39
CA ARG A 112 3.32 7.73 7.82
C ARG A 112 3.48 6.43 8.60
N TRP A 113 2.86 5.36 8.13
CA TRP A 113 3.03 4.03 8.72
C TRP A 113 4.49 3.59 8.70
N GLN A 114 5.12 3.57 7.53
CA GLN A 114 6.48 3.09 7.37
C GLN A 114 7.52 3.86 8.20
N ASP A 115 7.36 5.19 8.33
CA ASP A 115 8.36 6.06 8.96
C ASP A 115 8.13 6.31 10.45
N HIS A 116 6.88 6.21 10.90
CA HIS A 116 6.49 6.72 12.21
C HIS A 116 5.70 5.71 13.07
N LEU A 117 5.37 4.51 12.57
CA LEU A 117 4.58 3.53 13.34
C LEU A 117 5.09 3.32 14.76
N HIS A 118 6.40 3.19 14.93
CA HIS A 118 7.06 2.98 16.24
C HIS A 118 6.93 4.16 17.21
N ARG A 119 6.44 5.32 16.76
CA ARG A 119 6.18 6.54 17.55
C ARG A 119 4.70 6.87 17.67
N MET A 120 3.85 6.08 16.99
CA MET A 120 2.40 6.25 17.07
C MET A 120 1.88 5.57 18.32
N ASP A 121 1.01 6.26 19.05
CA ASP A 121 0.21 5.65 20.10
C ASP A 121 -0.87 4.73 19.50
N GLU A 122 -1.54 3.97 20.35
CA GLU A 122 -2.55 3.01 19.92
C GLU A 122 -3.73 3.68 19.21
N GLU A 123 -4.13 4.86 19.66
CA GLU A 123 -5.25 5.58 19.04
C GLU A 123 -4.89 6.07 17.64
N ALA A 124 -3.67 6.57 17.42
CA ALA A 124 -3.20 6.98 16.11
C ALA A 124 -3.13 5.78 15.14
N VAL A 125 -2.75 4.59 15.64
CA VAL A 125 -2.74 3.35 14.84
C VAL A 125 -4.17 2.94 14.47
N ARG A 126 -5.09 2.93 15.45
CA ARG A 126 -6.51 2.63 15.22
C ARG A 126 -7.15 3.60 14.22
N GLU A 127 -6.81 4.88 14.30
CA GLU A 127 -7.33 5.90 13.37
C GLU A 127 -6.85 5.67 11.95
N GLU A 128 -5.56 5.32 11.74
CA GLU A 128 -5.04 4.95 10.41
C GLU A 128 -5.82 3.75 9.84
N MET A 129 -6.11 2.75 10.66
CA MET A 129 -6.88 1.58 10.24
C MET A 129 -8.35 1.91 9.96
N ARG A 130 -9.01 2.66 10.85
CA ARG A 130 -10.41 3.08 10.66
C ARG A 130 -10.61 3.81 9.33
N ARG A 131 -9.71 4.73 9.00
CA ARG A 131 -9.75 5.46 7.72
C ARG A 131 -9.58 4.55 6.51
N ALA A 132 -8.62 3.63 6.57
CA ALA A 132 -8.40 2.68 5.49
C ALA A 132 -9.59 1.74 5.30
N ILE A 133 -10.15 1.21 6.41
CA ILE A 133 -11.32 0.32 6.40
C ILE A 133 -12.56 1.04 5.86
N ALA A 134 -12.78 2.30 6.23
CA ALA A 134 -13.91 3.09 5.74
C ALA A 134 -13.87 3.21 4.20
N LEU A 135 -12.73 3.62 3.64
CA LEU A 135 -12.55 3.70 2.18
C LEU A 135 -12.67 2.34 1.50
N TYR A 136 -12.11 1.29 2.11
CA TYR A 136 -12.25 -0.06 1.57
C TYR A 136 -13.73 -0.47 1.48
N ARG A 137 -14.53 -0.22 2.53
CA ARG A 137 -15.96 -0.54 2.56
C ARG A 137 -16.75 0.23 1.50
N GLU A 138 -16.43 1.49 1.26
CA GLU A 138 -17.04 2.30 0.18
C GLU A 138 -16.79 1.70 -1.22
N VAL A 139 -15.60 1.11 -1.41
CA VAL A 139 -15.21 0.51 -2.68
C VAL A 139 -15.80 -0.90 -2.84
N ALA A 140 -15.61 -1.76 -1.82
CA ALA A 140 -15.85 -3.19 -1.90
C ALA A 140 -17.23 -3.63 -1.37
N GLY A 141 -17.94 -2.76 -0.63
CA GLY A 141 -19.24 -3.07 -0.01
C GLY A 141 -19.15 -4.11 1.12
N ARG A 142 -17.94 -4.46 1.57
CA ARG A 142 -17.70 -5.47 2.62
C ARG A 142 -16.47 -5.11 3.46
N ALA A 143 -16.28 -5.79 4.58
CA ALA A 143 -15.07 -5.64 5.39
C ALA A 143 -13.83 -6.20 4.66
N PRO A 144 -12.64 -5.60 4.88
CA PRO A 144 -11.38 -6.15 4.39
C PRO A 144 -11.04 -7.45 5.13
N GLN A 145 -10.37 -8.36 4.44
CA GLN A 145 -9.86 -9.61 5.03
C GLN A 145 -8.36 -9.55 5.27
N GLY A 146 -7.61 -8.96 4.32
CA GLY A 146 -6.16 -8.91 4.34
C GLY A 146 -5.60 -7.55 4.66
N PHE A 147 -4.50 -7.54 5.41
CA PHE A 147 -3.64 -6.38 5.64
C PHE A 147 -2.20 -6.69 5.28
N GLY A 148 -1.49 -5.73 4.73
CA GLY A 148 -0.05 -5.81 4.51
C GLY A 148 0.63 -4.56 5.04
N ALA A 149 1.54 -4.72 6.00
CA ALA A 149 2.18 -3.59 6.66
C ALA A 149 3.11 -2.81 5.71
N PRO A 150 2.91 -1.50 5.54
CA PRO A 150 3.85 -0.66 4.79
C PRO A 150 5.28 -0.78 5.32
N GLY A 151 6.21 -1.13 4.41
CA GLY A 151 7.62 -1.29 4.77
C GLY A 151 7.89 -2.41 5.77
N TRP A 152 7.00 -3.38 5.93
CA TRP A 152 7.12 -4.49 6.90
C TRP A 152 7.20 -4.01 8.36
N GLN A 153 6.66 -2.81 8.64
CA GLN A 153 6.69 -2.23 9.99
C GLN A 153 5.52 -2.73 10.81
N VAL A 154 5.84 -3.36 11.93
CA VAL A 154 4.87 -3.96 12.86
C VAL A 154 5.21 -3.57 14.29
N THR A 155 4.20 -3.32 15.11
CA THR A 155 4.30 -3.11 16.56
C THR A 155 3.21 -3.91 17.26
N ALA A 156 3.36 -4.13 18.57
CA ALA A 156 2.31 -4.78 19.35
C ALA A 156 0.96 -4.04 19.26
N ALA A 157 1.00 -2.70 19.21
CA ALA A 157 -0.21 -1.88 19.00
C ALA A 157 -0.87 -2.13 17.65
N SER A 158 -0.06 -2.24 16.58
CA SER A 158 -0.61 -2.52 15.24
C SER A 158 -1.22 -3.92 15.13
N LEU A 159 -0.62 -4.93 15.76
CA LEU A 159 -1.18 -6.28 15.78
C LEU A 159 -2.52 -6.33 16.53
N ARG A 160 -2.58 -5.71 17.73
CA ARG A 160 -3.86 -5.61 18.46
C ARG A 160 -4.94 -4.91 17.65
N ALA A 161 -4.59 -3.80 16.98
CA ALA A 161 -5.56 -3.07 16.18
C ALA A 161 -6.04 -3.87 14.94
N LEU A 162 -5.22 -4.75 14.38
CA LEU A 162 -5.63 -5.68 13.32
C LEU A 162 -6.62 -6.72 13.84
N ASP A 163 -6.34 -7.31 14.99
CA ASP A 163 -7.22 -8.29 15.63
C ASP A 163 -8.57 -7.66 15.98
N GLU A 164 -8.57 -6.49 16.63
CA GLU A 164 -9.77 -5.73 16.97
C GLU A 164 -10.62 -5.36 15.74
N ALA A 165 -9.96 -5.07 14.61
CA ALA A 165 -10.62 -4.72 13.36
C ALA A 165 -11.15 -5.94 12.58
N GLY A 166 -10.82 -7.17 13.01
CA GLY A 166 -11.31 -8.43 12.44
C GLY A 166 -10.63 -8.81 11.12
N PHE A 167 -9.37 -8.44 10.92
CA PHE A 167 -8.60 -8.95 9.78
C PHE A 167 -8.33 -10.44 9.95
N THR A 168 -8.49 -11.22 8.88
CA THR A 168 -8.32 -12.68 8.90
C THR A 168 -6.88 -13.09 8.71
N TYR A 169 -6.08 -12.24 8.05
CA TYR A 169 -4.65 -12.47 7.88
C TYR A 169 -3.88 -11.15 7.71
N ALA A 170 -2.59 -11.20 8.04
CA ALA A 170 -1.64 -10.13 7.81
C ALA A 170 -0.41 -10.66 7.06
N SER A 171 0.04 -9.89 6.05
CA SER A 171 1.26 -10.18 5.28
C SER A 171 2.37 -9.21 5.69
N ASP A 172 2.86 -9.38 6.92
CA ASP A 172 3.69 -8.41 7.64
C ASP A 172 5.10 -8.92 7.93
N SER A 173 5.37 -10.20 7.66
CA SER A 173 6.66 -10.83 7.91
C SER A 173 7.05 -11.79 6.79
N ARG A 174 8.31 -12.19 6.80
CA ARG A 174 8.80 -13.29 5.96
C ARG A 174 8.90 -14.55 6.80
N GLY A 175 8.41 -15.67 6.27
CA GLY A 175 8.67 -16.99 6.83
C GLY A 175 10.15 -17.35 6.72
N LEU A 176 10.59 -18.28 7.57
CA LEU A 176 11.94 -18.86 7.51
C LEU A 176 11.99 -20.00 6.46
N ALA A 177 10.85 -20.52 6.06
CA ALA A 177 10.67 -21.53 5.02
C ALA A 177 9.39 -21.23 4.22
N PRO A 178 9.27 -21.72 2.96
CA PRO A 178 8.06 -21.60 2.17
C PRO A 178 6.88 -22.37 2.80
#